data_e5bf984aada4316e184f4eaa7476aafe
#
_entry.id   e5bf984aada4316e184f4eaa7476aafe
#
_cell.length_a   1.000
_cell.length_b   1.000
_cell.length_c   1.000
_cell.angle_alpha   90.00
_cell.angle_beta   90.00
_cell.angle_gamma   90.00
#
_symmetry.space_group_name_H-M   'P 1'
#
loop_
_entity.id
_entity.type
_entity.pdbx_description
1 polymer ?
#
loop_
_entity_poly.entity_id
_entity_poly.type
_entity_poly.pdbx_seq_one_letter_code
_entity_poly.pdbx_strand_id
1 'polypeptide(L)'
;RNTVEIAAYANKLAGIPDMELLQRHGKPVQEQQFEDIQAAVKAILDCIKLGEDEFETAAVIFRTEKEADLGAALLKKMLEGTGFDTKDRFNYLHRNSSRFKKGITVTTFYLAKGLEFDQVFVVFPEKDQSALAKQGRYIAATRALHELYMYSVLTVSGKHFDS
;
A
#
# COMPACT_ATOMS: atom_id res chain seq x y z
N ARG A 1 -12.51 5.90 -8.72
CA ARG A 1 -13.60 5.54 -7.81
C ARG A 1 -13.40 4.14 -7.25
N ASN A 2 -13.58 3.98 -5.96
CA ASN A 2 -13.43 2.70 -5.29
C ASN A 2 -14.47 1.69 -5.76
N THR A 3 -14.10 0.41 -5.72
CA THR A 3 -15.09 -0.66 -5.92
C THR A 3 -16.00 -0.74 -4.69
N VAL A 4 -17.10 -1.47 -4.84
CA VAL A 4 -18.02 -1.69 -3.72
C VAL A 4 -17.28 -2.33 -2.54
N GLU A 5 -16.44 -3.34 -2.83
CA GLU A 5 -15.68 -4.04 -1.79
C GLU A 5 -14.74 -3.12 -1.03
N ILE A 6 -14.02 -2.27 -1.75
CA ILE A 6 -13.08 -1.34 -1.13
C ILE A 6 -13.84 -0.28 -0.32
N ALA A 7 -14.90 0.27 -0.88
CA ALA A 7 -15.69 1.29 -0.19
C ALA A 7 -16.33 0.73 1.09
N ALA A 8 -16.86 -0.49 1.02
CA ALA A 8 -17.44 -1.12 2.20
C ALA A 8 -16.39 -1.36 3.27
N TYR A 9 -15.22 -1.83 2.87
CA TYR A 9 -14.12 -2.05 3.82
C TYR A 9 -13.69 -0.74 4.48
N ALA A 10 -13.53 0.32 3.69
CA ALA A 10 -13.13 1.62 4.20
C ALA A 10 -14.18 2.17 5.18
N ASN A 11 -15.46 2.01 4.86
CA ASN A 11 -16.53 2.44 5.76
C ASN A 11 -16.47 1.68 7.08
N LYS A 12 -16.17 0.38 7.02
CA LYS A 12 -16.01 -0.44 8.21
C LYS A 12 -14.85 0.06 9.06
N LEU A 13 -13.71 0.38 8.43
CA LEU A 13 -12.55 0.92 9.14
C LEU A 13 -12.88 2.22 9.86
N ALA A 14 -13.70 3.06 9.26
CA ALA A 14 -14.07 4.36 9.80
C ALA A 14 -15.23 4.29 10.79
N GLY A 15 -15.83 3.11 10.96
CA GLY A 15 -17.01 2.97 11.82
C GLY A 15 -18.26 3.57 11.22
N ILE A 16 -18.28 3.76 9.91
CA ILE A 16 -19.44 4.31 9.21
C ILE A 16 -20.40 3.18 8.87
N PRO A 17 -21.70 3.31 9.16
CA PRO A 17 -22.66 2.26 8.83
C PRO A 17 -22.70 2.02 7.32
N ASP A 18 -23.07 0.80 6.94
CA ASP A 18 -23.23 0.47 5.54
C ASP A 18 -24.25 1.40 4.90
N MET A 19 -23.86 1.92 3.75
CA MET A 19 -24.73 2.78 2.97
C MET A 19 -24.87 2.18 1.60
N GLU A 20 -25.82 2.68 0.86
CA GLU A 20 -25.98 2.28 -0.52
C GLU A 20 -24.74 2.69 -1.29
N LEU A 21 -24.06 1.71 -1.87
CA LEU A 21 -22.80 1.93 -2.56
C LEU A 21 -22.99 1.80 -4.07
N LEU A 22 -22.09 2.40 -4.81
CA LEU A 22 -22.10 2.26 -6.26
C LEU A 22 -21.81 0.82 -6.65
N GLN A 23 -22.31 0.43 -7.80
CA GLN A 23 -22.39 -0.96 -8.19
C GLN A 23 -21.16 -1.50 -8.93
N ARG A 24 -19.99 -0.93 -8.71
CA ARG A 24 -18.79 -1.45 -9.36
C ARG A 24 -18.08 -2.42 -8.41
N HIS A 25 -18.24 -3.70 -8.69
CA HIS A 25 -17.58 -4.73 -7.90
C HIS A 25 -16.18 -5.01 -8.40
N GLY A 26 -15.36 -5.54 -7.54
CA GLY A 26 -13.99 -5.89 -7.84
C GLY A 26 -13.52 -7.05 -6.97
N LYS A 27 -12.22 -7.22 -6.89
CA LYS A 27 -11.62 -8.28 -6.10
C LYS A 27 -11.88 -8.04 -4.61
N PRO A 28 -12.17 -9.07 -3.84
CA PRO A 28 -12.30 -8.92 -2.39
C PRO A 28 -11.03 -8.33 -1.79
N VAL A 29 -11.19 -7.54 -0.73
CA VAL A 29 -10.04 -6.99 -0.02
C VAL A 29 -9.25 -8.14 0.62
N GLN A 30 -7.93 -8.13 0.42
CA GLN A 30 -7.04 -9.16 0.94
C GLN A 30 -6.43 -8.68 2.25
N GLU A 31 -6.67 -9.40 3.32
CA GLU A 31 -6.06 -9.11 4.62
C GLU A 31 -5.06 -10.20 4.95
N GLN A 32 -3.83 -9.81 5.31
CA GLN A 32 -2.79 -10.79 5.59
C GLN A 32 -1.78 -10.22 6.57
N GLN A 33 -1.22 -11.10 7.41
CA GLN A 33 -0.24 -10.72 8.42
C GLN A 33 1.12 -11.31 8.06
N PHE A 34 2.16 -10.52 8.24
CA PHE A 34 3.53 -10.93 7.96
C PHE A 34 4.40 -10.67 9.17
N GLU A 35 5.53 -11.36 9.24
CA GLU A 35 6.43 -11.21 10.36
C GLU A 35 7.07 -9.82 10.38
N ASP A 36 7.51 -9.34 9.22
CA ASP A 36 8.16 -8.04 9.11
C ASP A 36 7.93 -7.42 7.73
N ILE A 37 8.48 -6.22 7.53
CA ILE A 37 8.32 -5.50 6.27
C ILE A 37 8.94 -6.27 5.11
N GLN A 38 10.06 -6.95 5.34
CA GLN A 38 10.70 -7.71 4.27
C GLN A 38 9.78 -8.80 3.74
N ALA A 39 9.12 -9.53 4.62
CA ALA A 39 8.18 -10.58 4.21
C ALA A 39 6.99 -9.97 3.47
N ALA A 40 6.48 -8.84 3.96
CA ALA A 40 5.38 -8.16 3.29
C ALA A 40 5.76 -7.70 1.89
N VAL A 41 6.94 -7.11 1.74
CA VAL A 41 7.43 -6.63 0.44
C VAL A 41 7.56 -7.79 -0.55
N LYS A 42 8.05 -8.92 -0.08
CA LYS A 42 8.18 -10.10 -0.92
C LYS A 42 6.81 -10.56 -1.44
N ALA A 43 5.80 -10.55 -0.56
CA ALA A 43 4.45 -10.91 -0.98
C ALA A 43 3.87 -9.89 -1.95
N ILE A 44 4.18 -8.61 -1.75
CA ILE A 44 3.72 -7.55 -2.65
C ILE A 44 4.22 -7.80 -4.07
N LEU A 45 5.49 -8.18 -4.22
CA LEU A 45 6.06 -8.45 -5.54
C LEU A 45 5.30 -9.56 -6.26
N ASP A 46 4.82 -10.54 -5.53
CA ASP A 46 4.08 -11.64 -6.13
C ASP A 46 2.68 -11.23 -6.58
N CYS A 47 2.17 -10.11 -6.08
CA CYS A 47 0.80 -9.67 -6.36
C CYS A 47 0.70 -8.48 -7.30
N ILE A 48 1.81 -7.80 -7.56
CA ILE A 48 1.79 -6.63 -8.44
C ILE A 48 1.48 -7.06 -9.88
N LYS A 49 0.51 -6.36 -10.49
CA LYS A 49 0.03 -6.66 -11.84
C LYS A 49 0.18 -5.45 -12.75
N LEU A 50 1.41 -5.07 -13.02
CA LEU A 50 1.68 -3.93 -13.90
C LEU A 50 2.08 -4.44 -15.28
N GLY A 51 1.45 -3.88 -16.34
CA GLY A 51 1.75 -4.29 -17.70
C GLY A 51 0.74 -3.73 -18.69
N GLU A 52 0.92 -4.07 -19.95
CA GLU A 52 0.07 -3.54 -21.03
C GLU A 52 -1.40 -3.88 -20.87
N ASP A 53 -1.69 -5.11 -20.50
CA ASP A 53 -3.06 -5.57 -20.35
C ASP A 53 -3.46 -5.65 -18.89
N GLU A 54 -2.75 -4.95 -18.03
CA GLU A 54 -3.01 -4.98 -16.60
C GLU A 54 -3.07 -3.55 -16.06
N PHE A 55 -2.69 -3.35 -14.81
CA PHE A 55 -2.80 -2.05 -14.18
C PHE A 55 -1.60 -1.16 -14.55
N GLU A 56 -1.80 0.14 -14.44
CA GLU A 56 -0.74 1.12 -14.68
C GLU A 56 -0.02 1.52 -13.41
N THR A 57 -0.70 1.48 -12.27
CA THR A 57 -0.15 1.98 -11.02
C THR A 57 -0.38 1.03 -9.86
N ALA A 58 0.61 0.96 -8.99
CA ALA A 58 0.50 0.24 -7.72
C ALA A 58 1.18 1.11 -6.66
N ALA A 59 0.60 1.16 -5.47
CA ALA A 59 1.19 1.90 -4.36
C ALA A 59 1.42 0.99 -3.18
N VAL A 60 2.53 1.22 -2.48
CA VAL A 60 2.79 0.60 -1.19
C VAL A 60 2.80 1.72 -0.18
N ILE A 61 1.85 1.70 0.75
CA ILE A 61 1.63 2.80 1.66
C ILE A 61 1.93 2.37 3.09
N PHE A 62 2.86 3.08 3.70
CA PHE A 62 3.34 2.80 5.05
C PHE A 62 2.82 3.83 6.05
N ARG A 63 2.95 3.50 7.33
CA ARG A 63 2.51 4.37 8.40
C ARG A 63 3.43 5.60 8.57
N THR A 64 4.75 5.39 8.53
CA THR A 64 5.73 6.44 8.76
C THR A 64 6.73 6.51 7.62
N GLU A 65 7.40 7.66 7.55
CA GLU A 65 8.45 7.88 6.55
C GLU A 65 9.60 6.87 6.74
N LYS A 66 9.95 6.58 7.98
CA LYS A 66 11.01 5.61 8.27
C LYS A 66 10.67 4.22 7.75
N GLU A 67 9.42 3.81 7.95
CA GLU A 67 8.96 2.52 7.43
C GLU A 67 8.92 2.52 5.91
N ALA A 68 8.51 3.63 5.30
CA ALA A 68 8.50 3.77 3.87
C ALA A 68 9.91 3.72 3.29
N ASP A 69 10.88 4.35 3.96
CA ASP A 69 12.29 4.30 3.55
C ASP A 69 12.77 2.85 3.48
N LEU A 70 12.51 2.10 4.54
CA LEU A 70 12.91 0.69 4.59
C LEU A 70 12.22 -0.12 3.51
N GLY A 71 10.92 0.06 3.37
CA GLY A 71 10.14 -0.65 2.36
C GLY A 71 10.59 -0.32 0.95
N ALA A 72 10.87 0.95 0.67
CA ALA A 72 11.33 1.37 -0.65
C ALA A 72 12.69 0.74 -0.98
N ALA A 73 13.61 0.74 -0.02
CA ALA A 73 14.94 0.16 -0.24
C ALA A 73 14.85 -1.34 -0.51
N LEU A 74 14.04 -2.06 0.27
CA LEU A 74 13.85 -3.49 0.10
C LEU A 74 13.20 -3.81 -1.26
N LEU A 75 12.15 -3.07 -1.59
CA LEU A 75 11.43 -3.31 -2.82
C LEU A 75 12.29 -3.03 -4.04
N LYS A 76 13.02 -1.92 -4.03
CA LYS A 76 13.90 -1.56 -5.13
C LYS A 76 14.97 -2.62 -5.33
N LYS A 77 15.58 -3.07 -4.23
CA LYS A 77 16.61 -4.09 -4.30
C LYS A 77 16.07 -5.39 -4.91
N MET A 78 14.88 -5.80 -4.50
CA MET A 78 14.27 -7.01 -5.04
C MET A 78 13.90 -6.87 -6.52
N LEU A 79 13.53 -5.68 -6.95
CA LEU A 79 13.16 -5.44 -8.34
C LEU A 79 14.36 -5.40 -9.27
N GLU A 80 15.53 -5.02 -8.76
CA GLU A 80 16.72 -4.86 -9.61
C GLU A 80 17.13 -6.13 -10.35
N GLY A 81 16.82 -7.28 -9.81
CA GLY A 81 17.15 -8.53 -10.46
C GLY A 81 16.09 -9.06 -11.42
N THR A 82 14.99 -8.36 -11.59
CA THR A 82 13.82 -8.89 -12.31
C THR A 82 13.62 -8.30 -13.70
N GLY A 83 14.44 -7.34 -14.10
CA GLY A 83 14.22 -6.63 -15.37
C GLY A 83 13.24 -5.50 -15.29
N PHE A 84 12.65 -5.25 -14.12
CA PHE A 84 11.73 -4.13 -13.94
C PHE A 84 12.50 -2.80 -14.04
N ASP A 85 11.91 -1.83 -14.72
CA ASP A 85 12.52 -0.52 -14.90
C ASP A 85 12.42 0.32 -13.63
N THR A 86 13.38 0.14 -12.73
CA THR A 86 13.37 0.85 -11.45
C THR A 86 13.71 2.32 -11.60
N LYS A 87 14.24 2.71 -12.72
CA LYS A 87 14.60 4.10 -12.95
C LYS A 87 13.39 4.95 -13.27
N ASP A 88 12.54 4.47 -14.17
CA ASP A 88 11.41 5.25 -14.65
C ASP A 88 10.06 4.81 -14.11
N ARG A 89 9.97 3.60 -13.57
CA ARG A 89 8.70 3.04 -13.13
C ARG A 89 8.66 2.73 -11.64
N PHE A 90 9.65 3.18 -10.88
CA PHE A 90 9.68 3.07 -9.44
C PHE A 90 9.81 4.48 -8.87
N ASN A 91 8.90 4.85 -7.99
CA ASN A 91 8.83 6.19 -7.45
C ASN A 91 8.69 6.15 -5.93
N TYR A 92 9.63 6.77 -5.24
CA TYR A 92 9.53 6.93 -3.81
C TYR A 92 9.03 8.35 -3.52
N LEU A 93 7.76 8.45 -3.19
CA LEU A 93 7.13 9.74 -2.94
C LEU A 93 7.32 10.11 -1.48
N HIS A 94 8.14 11.09 -1.21
CA HIS A 94 8.39 11.58 0.13
C HIS A 94 8.19 13.09 0.16
N ARG A 95 8.42 13.67 1.33
CA ARG A 95 8.13 15.08 1.59
C ARG A 95 8.59 16.04 0.49
N ASN A 96 9.73 15.80 -0.11
CA ASN A 96 10.30 16.70 -1.10
C ASN A 96 10.02 16.28 -2.55
N SER A 97 9.23 15.24 -2.73
CA SER A 97 8.88 14.78 -4.07
C SER A 97 7.75 15.61 -4.64
N SER A 98 7.84 15.87 -5.93
CA SER A 98 6.83 16.69 -6.60
C SER A 98 6.19 15.98 -7.79
N ARG A 99 6.58 14.76 -8.09
CA ARG A 99 6.11 14.08 -9.29
C ARG A 99 5.47 12.75 -9.00
N PHE A 100 4.35 12.52 -9.66
CA PHE A 100 3.70 11.23 -9.71
C PHE A 100 4.05 10.54 -11.02
N LYS A 101 4.35 9.25 -10.96
CA LYS A 101 4.68 8.44 -12.13
C LYS A 101 3.83 7.19 -12.18
N LYS A 102 3.71 6.63 -13.38
CA LYS A 102 3.15 5.29 -13.53
C LYS A 102 4.15 4.28 -12.97
N GLY A 103 3.66 3.12 -12.61
CA GLY A 103 4.48 2.06 -12.04
C GLY A 103 4.22 1.89 -10.57
N ILE A 104 5.27 1.66 -9.81
CA ILE A 104 5.15 1.41 -8.36
C ILE A 104 5.53 2.67 -7.60
N THR A 105 4.66 3.10 -6.68
CA THR A 105 4.93 4.24 -5.80
C THR A 105 4.99 3.73 -4.37
N VAL A 106 6.04 4.11 -3.65
CA VAL A 106 6.15 3.86 -2.21
C VAL A 106 5.99 5.19 -1.49
N THR A 107 5.13 5.24 -0.48
CA THR A 107 4.85 6.49 0.22
C THR A 107 4.24 6.23 1.60
N THR A 108 3.88 7.30 2.28
CA THR A 108 3.14 7.24 3.55
C THR A 108 1.69 7.62 3.31
N PHE A 109 0.83 7.29 4.30
CA PHE A 109 -0.60 7.57 4.12
C PHE A 109 -0.89 9.07 3.99
N TYR A 110 -0.15 9.93 4.69
CA TYR A 110 -0.44 11.36 4.64
C TYR A 110 0.06 12.00 3.33
N LEU A 111 1.09 11.46 2.72
CA LEU A 111 1.54 11.94 1.40
C LEU A 111 0.69 11.39 0.27
N ALA A 112 -0.02 10.31 0.53
CA ALA A 112 -0.89 9.69 -0.48
C ALA A 112 -2.24 10.39 -0.62
N LYS A 113 -2.56 11.33 0.26
CA LYS A 113 -3.84 12.04 0.19
C LYS A 113 -4.01 12.70 -1.17
N GLY A 114 -5.19 12.53 -1.75
CA GLY A 114 -5.48 13.11 -3.06
C GLY A 114 -4.99 12.30 -4.24
N LEU A 115 -4.27 11.21 -4.00
CA LEU A 115 -3.78 10.33 -5.07
C LEU A 115 -4.62 9.07 -5.12
N GLU A 116 -4.62 8.42 -6.28
CA GLU A 116 -5.33 7.16 -6.48
C GLU A 116 -4.45 6.23 -7.28
N PHE A 117 -4.57 4.93 -6.99
CA PHE A 117 -3.75 3.90 -7.63
C PHE A 117 -4.61 2.69 -7.94
N ASP A 118 -4.27 1.99 -9.01
CA ASP A 118 -5.03 0.80 -9.41
C ASP A 118 -4.95 -0.30 -8.34
N GLN A 119 -3.74 -0.57 -7.84
CA GLN A 119 -3.53 -1.50 -6.73
C GLN A 119 -2.93 -0.76 -5.55
N VAL A 120 -3.39 -1.04 -4.35
CA VAL A 120 -2.82 -0.46 -3.13
C VAL A 120 -2.51 -1.56 -2.14
N PHE A 121 -1.29 -1.53 -1.62
CA PHE A 121 -0.82 -2.40 -0.56
C PHE A 121 -0.55 -1.53 0.67
N VAL A 122 -1.34 -1.71 1.71
CA VAL A 122 -1.20 -0.95 2.96
C VAL A 122 -0.40 -1.80 3.93
N VAL A 123 0.71 -1.28 4.44
CA VAL A 123 1.60 -2.02 5.33
C VAL A 123 1.75 -1.24 6.63
N PHE A 124 1.06 -1.69 7.67
CA PHE A 124 1.07 -1.04 8.98
C PHE A 124 1.43 -2.06 10.05
N PRO A 125 2.06 -1.59 11.15
CA PRO A 125 2.32 -2.49 12.28
C PRO A 125 1.03 -2.98 12.91
N GLU A 126 0.96 -4.27 13.17
CA GLU A 126 -0.21 -4.89 13.80
C GLU A 126 -0.50 -4.27 15.17
N LYS A 127 0.54 -3.94 15.91
CA LYS A 127 0.40 -3.43 17.26
C LYS A 127 -0.12 -2.00 17.37
N ASP A 128 -0.02 -1.24 16.30
CA ASP A 128 -0.43 0.15 16.36
C ASP A 128 -1.93 0.30 16.10
N GLN A 129 -2.67 0.38 17.18
CA GLN A 129 -4.12 0.57 17.15
C GLN A 129 -4.50 1.99 17.60
N SER A 130 -3.57 2.93 17.49
CA SER A 130 -3.83 4.32 17.83
C SER A 130 -4.85 4.94 16.88
N ALA A 131 -5.47 6.03 17.32
CA ALA A 131 -6.43 6.74 16.48
C ALA A 131 -5.77 7.21 15.17
N LEU A 132 -4.53 7.66 15.25
CA LEU A 132 -3.80 8.12 14.06
C LEU A 132 -3.56 6.96 13.09
N ALA A 133 -3.16 5.80 13.60
CA ALA A 133 -2.92 4.65 12.73
C ALA A 133 -4.23 4.15 12.10
N LYS A 134 -5.32 4.16 12.85
CA LYS A 134 -6.62 3.79 12.29
C LYS A 134 -7.04 4.75 11.18
N GLN A 135 -6.85 6.03 11.39
CA GLN A 135 -7.13 7.02 10.36
C GLN A 135 -6.22 6.82 9.16
N GLY A 136 -4.95 6.51 9.40
CA GLY A 136 -3.99 6.25 8.32
C GLY A 136 -4.38 5.05 7.47
N ARG A 137 -4.84 3.97 8.12
CA ARG A 137 -5.31 2.79 7.39
C ARG A 137 -6.51 3.14 6.50
N TYR A 138 -7.43 3.94 7.03
CA TYR A 138 -8.59 4.38 6.27
C TYR A 138 -8.18 5.21 5.05
N ILE A 139 -7.32 6.21 5.27
CA ILE A 139 -6.85 7.07 4.19
C ILE A 139 -6.17 6.23 3.11
N ALA A 140 -5.27 5.35 3.53
CA ALA A 140 -4.53 4.51 2.58
C ALA A 140 -5.47 3.59 1.80
N ALA A 141 -6.41 2.96 2.49
CA ALA A 141 -7.34 2.03 1.85
C ALA A 141 -8.17 2.71 0.76
N THR A 142 -8.56 3.97 1.01
CA THR A 142 -9.40 4.68 0.05
C THR A 142 -8.64 5.18 -1.18
N ARG A 143 -7.33 4.98 -1.23
CA ARG A 143 -6.53 5.32 -2.42
C ARG A 143 -6.64 4.26 -3.52
N ALA A 144 -7.23 3.11 -3.22
CA ALA A 144 -7.30 1.99 -4.16
C ALA A 144 -8.49 2.12 -5.10
N LEU A 145 -8.23 1.97 -6.39
CA LEU A 145 -9.27 1.99 -7.41
C LEU A 145 -9.81 0.59 -7.70
N HIS A 146 -8.94 -0.40 -7.76
CA HIS A 146 -9.31 -1.75 -8.20
C HIS A 146 -9.01 -2.85 -7.20
N GLU A 147 -7.82 -2.86 -6.61
CA GLU A 147 -7.43 -3.91 -5.68
C GLU A 147 -6.81 -3.31 -4.43
N LEU A 148 -7.19 -3.85 -3.28
CA LEU A 148 -6.70 -3.41 -1.99
C LEU A 148 -6.17 -4.59 -1.20
N TYR A 149 -4.95 -4.44 -0.69
CA TYR A 149 -4.28 -5.44 0.14
C TYR A 149 -3.94 -4.78 1.47
N MET A 150 -4.55 -5.26 2.54
CA MET A 150 -4.33 -4.73 3.89
C MET A 150 -3.36 -5.67 4.61
N TYR A 151 -2.11 -5.30 4.61
CA TYR A 151 -1.05 -6.10 5.22
C TYR A 151 -0.67 -5.51 6.57
N SER A 152 -0.51 -6.37 7.55
CA SER A 152 0.02 -5.97 8.85
C SER A 152 1.31 -6.73 9.13
N VAL A 153 2.20 -6.09 9.86
CA VAL A 153 3.50 -6.69 10.19
C VAL A 153 3.65 -6.76 11.70
N LEU A 154 4.23 -7.85 12.18
CA LEU A 154 4.42 -8.06 13.61
C LEU A 154 5.60 -7.22 14.13
N THR A 155 6.63 -7.05 13.32
CA THR A 155 7.73 -6.16 13.64
C THR A 155 8.01 -5.25 12.45
N VAL A 156 8.42 -4.02 12.73
CA VAL A 156 8.71 -3.06 11.68
C VAL A 156 10.07 -3.36 11.07
N SER A 157 11.07 -3.61 11.87
CA SER A 157 12.42 -3.92 11.43
C SER A 157 12.67 -5.42 11.52
N GLY A 158 13.56 -5.91 10.69
CA GLY A 158 13.98 -7.31 10.78
C GLY A 158 14.67 -7.57 12.10
N LYS A 159 14.82 -8.85 12.45
CA LYS A 159 15.37 -9.20 13.76
C LYS A 159 16.77 -8.68 14.02
N HIS A 160 17.55 -8.41 13.00
CA HIS A 160 18.87 -7.85 13.23
C HIS A 160 18.85 -6.38 13.56
N PHE A 161 17.72 -5.77 13.57
CA PHE A 161 17.60 -4.37 13.96
C PHE A 161 17.15 -4.20 15.38
N ASP A 162 16.90 -5.29 16.05
CA ASP A 162 16.37 -5.25 17.41
C ASP A 162 17.43 -5.00 18.47
N SER A 163 18.63 -4.98 18.08
CA SER A 163 19.73 -4.77 19.01
C SER A 163 19.80 -3.33 19.48
#